data_f5d30dbaab92da773636881aa2018b4e
#
_entry.id   f5d30dbaab92da773636881aa2018b4e
#
_cell.length_a   1.000
_cell.length_b   1.000
_cell.length_c   1.000
_cell.angle_alpha   90.00
_cell.angle_beta   90.00
_cell.angle_gamma   90.00
#
_symmetry.space_group_name_H-M   'P 1'
#
loop_
_entity.id
_entity.type
_entity.pdbx_description
1 polymer ?
#
loop_
_entity_poly.entity_id
_entity_poly.type
_entity_poly.pdbx_seq_one_letter_code
_entity_poly.pdbx_strand_id
1 'polypeptide(L)'
;MGYYVYRYIHPLHPWLYVGKCNSNLRDRINKHESDPSDNISREHLKELKESTVYFVELDSEAKSALVERYLINEHSPVLNIRCESLTIIQQYQAKELIKRHNQYHPGWTRFDRAKIYEKRITLSKRFIKNSRYSFSTVEQRAFMYVLMKTNEFRYNGDAGMLTIHFSLDDYLAHVITSRGGQSNRSAINALLELACKRIPIMTSAGKEYELHGIVDKPVIGADRIVGIQLNPLFASYCNMTSQIDYNANTVMHFTHKYSARLYEIMLAYKPEGEQKWTYTAYDGNELAKMMATTNRNSNKSINDAIEEINNISDINIELQQNIIPATFVCTTKNRFVLDNSEVK
;
A
#
# COMPACT_ATOMS: atom_id res chain seq x y z
N MET A 1 -4.16 -12.64 -10.08
CA MET A 1 -5.34 -13.01 -9.27
C MET A 1 -4.95 -14.16 -8.36
N GLY A 2 -5.13 -14.03 -7.05
CA GLY A 2 -4.87 -15.10 -6.11
C GLY A 2 -6.13 -15.88 -5.81
N TYR A 3 -5.97 -17.18 -5.58
CA TYR A 3 -7.05 -18.06 -5.12
C TYR A 3 -6.77 -18.40 -3.68
N TYR A 4 -7.64 -17.96 -2.76
CA TYR A 4 -7.41 -18.08 -1.33
C TYR A 4 -8.46 -18.99 -0.70
N VAL A 5 -8.04 -19.82 0.26
CA VAL A 5 -8.92 -20.43 1.24
C VAL A 5 -8.56 -19.82 2.59
N TYR A 6 -9.54 -19.34 3.33
CA TYR A 6 -9.35 -18.67 4.60
C TYR A 6 -10.27 -19.25 5.66
N ARG A 7 -9.86 -19.14 6.92
CA ARG A 7 -10.63 -19.57 8.09
C ARG A 7 -10.63 -18.53 9.19
N TYR A 8 -11.74 -18.41 9.87
CA TYR A 8 -11.87 -17.64 11.08
C TYR A 8 -11.70 -18.55 12.29
N ILE A 9 -10.82 -18.18 13.21
CA ILE A 9 -10.58 -18.84 14.48
C ILE A 9 -11.00 -17.90 15.59
N HIS A 10 -12.05 -18.25 16.32
CA HIS A 10 -12.50 -17.54 17.51
C HIS A 10 -12.01 -18.27 18.76
N PRO A 11 -11.71 -17.57 19.89
CA PRO A 11 -11.26 -18.22 21.13
C PRO A 11 -12.18 -19.35 21.62
N LEU A 12 -13.50 -19.19 21.41
CA LEU A 12 -14.50 -20.19 21.78
C LEU A 12 -14.79 -21.22 20.68
N HIS A 13 -14.43 -20.94 19.43
CA HIS A 13 -14.73 -21.78 18.27
C HIS A 13 -13.50 -21.88 17.36
N PRO A 14 -12.64 -22.90 17.52
CA PRO A 14 -11.40 -23.05 16.74
C PRO A 14 -11.62 -23.08 15.23
N TRP A 15 -12.83 -23.45 14.79
CA TRP A 15 -13.30 -23.44 13.41
C TRP A 15 -14.67 -22.73 13.36
N LEU A 16 -14.63 -21.39 13.32
CA LEU A 16 -15.87 -20.62 13.24
C LEU A 16 -16.41 -20.60 11.81
N TYR A 17 -15.57 -20.30 10.85
CA TYR A 17 -15.94 -20.21 9.44
C TYR A 17 -14.76 -20.55 8.53
N VAL A 18 -15.05 -21.20 7.40
CA VAL A 18 -14.11 -21.42 6.28
C VAL A 18 -14.74 -20.88 5.01
N GLY A 19 -13.96 -20.18 4.20
CA GLY A 19 -14.41 -19.64 2.93
C GLY A 19 -13.30 -19.62 1.88
N LYS A 20 -13.70 -19.36 0.62
CA LYS A 20 -12.78 -19.16 -0.48
C LYS A 20 -12.97 -17.78 -1.11
N CYS A 21 -11.91 -17.31 -1.77
CA CYS A 21 -11.91 -16.07 -2.53
C CYS A 21 -11.08 -16.24 -3.81
N ASN A 22 -11.63 -15.80 -4.94
CA ASN A 22 -10.99 -15.88 -6.25
C ASN A 22 -10.40 -14.54 -6.71
N SER A 23 -10.31 -13.56 -5.80
CA SER A 23 -9.85 -12.21 -6.14
C SER A 23 -9.08 -11.59 -4.98
N ASN A 24 -9.61 -10.54 -4.41
CA ASN A 24 -9.02 -9.85 -3.28
C ASN A 24 -9.55 -10.45 -1.97
N LEU A 25 -8.69 -11.15 -1.25
CA LEU A 25 -9.02 -11.75 0.04
C LEU A 25 -9.54 -10.72 1.04
N ARG A 26 -8.98 -9.53 1.03
CA ARG A 26 -9.37 -8.42 1.91
C ARG A 26 -10.81 -7.97 1.67
N ASP A 27 -11.17 -7.73 0.40
CA ASP A 27 -12.53 -7.27 0.08
C ASP A 27 -13.55 -8.32 0.49
N ARG A 28 -13.19 -9.60 0.36
CA ARG A 28 -14.03 -10.71 0.81
C ARG A 28 -14.19 -10.75 2.33
N ILE A 29 -13.10 -10.57 3.08
CA ILE A 29 -13.14 -10.51 4.54
C ILE A 29 -13.93 -9.28 5.01
N ASN A 30 -13.65 -8.11 4.44
CA ASN A 30 -14.39 -6.89 4.76
C ASN A 30 -15.89 -7.03 4.48
N LYS A 31 -16.26 -7.70 3.36
CA LYS A 31 -17.66 -7.98 3.03
C LYS A 31 -18.32 -8.86 4.09
N HIS A 32 -17.67 -9.94 4.52
CA HIS A 32 -18.18 -10.78 5.60
C HIS A 32 -18.35 -10.03 6.92
N GLU A 33 -17.44 -9.10 7.22
CA GLU A 33 -17.44 -8.35 8.48
C GLU A 33 -18.34 -7.10 8.46
N SER A 34 -18.83 -6.68 7.29
CA SER A 34 -19.68 -5.49 7.15
C SER A 34 -21.09 -5.76 6.62
N ASP A 35 -21.27 -6.82 5.82
CA ASP A 35 -22.53 -7.12 5.14
C ASP A 35 -23.15 -8.44 5.62
N PRO A 36 -24.25 -8.39 6.39
CA PRO A 36 -24.92 -9.59 6.88
C PRO A 36 -25.69 -10.37 5.82
N SER A 37 -25.75 -9.88 4.56
CA SER A 37 -26.50 -10.55 3.48
C SER A 37 -25.85 -11.84 2.96
N ASP A 38 -24.61 -12.10 3.33
CA ASP A 38 -23.82 -13.25 2.83
C ASP A 38 -23.99 -14.52 3.71
N ASN A 39 -25.21 -14.89 4.04
CA ASN A 39 -25.57 -16.11 4.82
C ASN A 39 -25.03 -16.20 6.27
N ILE A 40 -24.41 -15.13 6.76
CA ILE A 40 -23.93 -15.04 8.13
C ILE A 40 -24.91 -14.14 8.89
N SER A 41 -25.53 -14.67 9.94
CA SER A 41 -26.49 -13.88 10.74
C SER A 41 -25.80 -12.70 11.40
N ARG A 42 -26.57 -11.59 11.63
CA ARG A 42 -26.06 -10.41 12.35
C ARG A 42 -25.47 -10.76 13.73
N GLU A 43 -25.94 -11.82 14.35
CA GLU A 43 -25.50 -12.31 15.66
C GLU A 43 -24.02 -12.75 15.63
N HIS A 44 -23.55 -13.26 14.51
CA HIS A 44 -22.17 -13.75 14.37
C HIS A 44 -21.18 -12.71 13.83
N LEU A 45 -21.63 -11.52 13.42
CA LEU A 45 -20.70 -10.48 12.92
C LEU A 45 -19.69 -10.03 13.97
N LYS A 46 -20.10 -9.99 15.24
CA LYS A 46 -19.20 -9.65 16.34
C LYS A 46 -18.12 -10.71 16.51
N GLU A 47 -18.49 -11.98 16.51
CA GLU A 47 -17.56 -13.10 16.63
C GLU A 47 -16.56 -13.14 15.47
N LEU A 48 -17.01 -12.85 14.23
CA LEU A 48 -16.10 -12.75 13.08
C LEU A 48 -15.08 -11.63 13.25
N LYS A 49 -15.50 -10.44 13.71
CA LYS A 49 -14.60 -9.31 13.96
C LYS A 49 -13.58 -9.58 15.06
N GLU A 50 -13.95 -10.32 16.09
CA GLU A 50 -13.10 -10.72 17.21
C GLU A 50 -12.19 -11.91 16.86
N SER A 51 -12.47 -12.63 15.78
CA SER A 51 -11.72 -13.81 15.34
C SER A 51 -10.39 -13.42 14.69
N THR A 52 -9.41 -14.33 14.78
CA THR A 52 -8.21 -14.29 13.95
C THR A 52 -8.48 -14.98 12.63
N VAL A 53 -8.08 -14.36 11.53
CA VAL A 53 -8.21 -14.95 10.19
C VAL A 53 -6.87 -15.53 9.76
N TYR A 54 -6.90 -16.72 9.19
CA TYR A 54 -5.77 -17.38 8.55
C TYR A 54 -6.13 -17.75 7.12
N PHE A 55 -5.15 -17.75 6.22
CA PHE A 55 -5.37 -18.12 4.84
C PHE A 55 -4.24 -18.95 4.25
N VAL A 56 -4.55 -19.65 3.17
CA VAL A 56 -3.61 -20.29 2.25
C VAL A 56 -3.88 -19.77 0.83
N GLU A 57 -2.84 -19.52 0.07
CA GLU A 57 -2.94 -19.17 -1.33
C GLU A 57 -2.73 -20.40 -2.21
N LEU A 58 -3.53 -20.52 -3.25
CA LEU A 58 -3.52 -21.65 -4.18
C LEU A 58 -3.45 -21.11 -5.62
N ASP A 59 -3.04 -21.95 -6.54
CA ASP A 59 -2.76 -21.57 -7.93
C ASP A 59 -4.00 -21.64 -8.85
N SER A 60 -5.13 -22.17 -8.37
CA SER A 60 -6.36 -22.25 -9.17
C SER A 60 -7.64 -22.28 -8.34
N GLU A 61 -8.74 -21.86 -8.97
CA GLU A 61 -10.07 -21.92 -8.37
C GLU A 61 -10.51 -23.34 -8.02
N ALA A 62 -10.21 -24.31 -8.87
CA ALA A 62 -10.57 -25.72 -8.63
C ALA A 62 -9.90 -26.25 -7.36
N LYS A 63 -8.62 -25.90 -7.14
CA LYS A 63 -7.88 -26.29 -5.94
C LYS A 63 -8.39 -25.57 -4.70
N SER A 64 -8.75 -24.28 -4.79
CA SER A 64 -9.32 -23.55 -3.66
C SER A 64 -10.70 -24.10 -3.28
N ALA A 65 -11.55 -24.44 -4.24
CA ALA A 65 -12.83 -25.09 -3.97
C ALA A 65 -12.69 -26.48 -3.35
N LEU A 66 -11.71 -27.25 -3.79
CA LEU A 66 -11.43 -28.58 -3.22
C LEU A 66 -10.98 -28.47 -1.76
N VAL A 67 -10.04 -27.57 -1.46
CA VAL A 67 -9.51 -27.37 -0.09
C VAL A 67 -10.59 -26.79 0.83
N GLU A 68 -11.40 -25.82 0.37
CA GLU A 68 -12.53 -25.30 1.15
C GLU A 68 -13.49 -26.41 1.56
N ARG A 69 -13.97 -27.22 0.59
CA ARG A 69 -14.89 -28.32 0.84
C ARG A 69 -14.29 -29.39 1.79
N TYR A 70 -13.01 -29.71 1.63
CA TYR A 70 -12.32 -30.63 2.52
C TYR A 70 -12.34 -30.09 3.97
N LEU A 71 -11.98 -28.84 4.18
CA LEU A 71 -11.92 -28.23 5.52
C LEU A 71 -13.30 -28.11 6.17
N ILE A 72 -14.35 -27.77 5.39
CA ILE A 72 -15.73 -27.73 5.89
C ILE A 72 -16.17 -29.14 6.35
N ASN A 73 -15.87 -30.17 5.57
CA ASN A 73 -16.27 -31.54 5.94
C ASN A 73 -15.46 -32.12 7.10
N GLU A 74 -14.16 -31.83 7.16
CA GLU A 74 -13.27 -32.34 8.22
C GLU A 74 -13.53 -31.67 9.57
N HIS A 75 -13.81 -30.37 9.58
CA HIS A 75 -13.87 -29.57 10.81
C HIS A 75 -15.27 -29.10 11.21
N SER A 76 -16.26 -29.25 10.32
CA SER A 76 -17.65 -28.84 10.54
C SER A 76 -17.76 -27.44 11.18
N PRO A 77 -17.25 -26.36 10.52
CA PRO A 77 -17.24 -25.02 11.12
C PRO A 77 -18.66 -24.55 11.45
N VAL A 78 -18.80 -23.79 12.54
CA VAL A 78 -20.10 -23.42 13.12
C VAL A 78 -20.99 -22.65 12.13
N LEU A 79 -20.40 -21.77 11.31
CA LEU A 79 -21.13 -20.89 10.38
C LEU A 79 -21.18 -21.41 8.94
N ASN A 80 -20.61 -22.56 8.65
CA ASN A 80 -20.68 -23.15 7.32
C ASN A 80 -21.86 -24.14 7.19
N ILE A 81 -22.52 -24.07 6.05
CA ILE A 81 -23.46 -25.11 5.63
C ILE A 81 -22.61 -26.32 5.19
N ARG A 82 -23.00 -27.51 5.57
CA ARG A 82 -22.33 -28.76 5.15
C ARG A 82 -22.28 -28.83 3.62
N CYS A 83 -21.10 -29.15 3.10
CA CYS A 83 -20.88 -29.41 1.67
C CYS A 83 -21.10 -30.88 1.34
N GLU A 84 -21.27 -31.18 0.05
CA GLU A 84 -21.25 -32.57 -0.44
C GLU A 84 -19.97 -33.28 -0.05
N SER A 85 -20.09 -34.57 0.28
CA SER A 85 -18.95 -35.41 0.67
C SER A 85 -17.91 -35.52 -0.46
N LEU A 86 -16.67 -35.42 -0.11
CA LEU A 86 -15.56 -35.66 -1.04
C LEU A 86 -15.22 -37.15 -1.13
N THR A 87 -14.83 -37.60 -2.31
CA THR A 87 -14.23 -38.90 -2.50
C THR A 87 -12.90 -39.01 -1.76
N ILE A 88 -12.45 -40.24 -1.45
CA ILE A 88 -11.15 -40.47 -0.80
C ILE A 88 -10.00 -39.84 -1.60
N ILE A 89 -10.05 -39.92 -2.93
CA ILE A 89 -9.03 -39.30 -3.80
C ILE A 89 -9.02 -37.77 -3.64
N GLN A 90 -10.18 -37.13 -3.62
CA GLN A 90 -10.32 -35.69 -3.45
C GLN A 90 -9.83 -35.24 -2.06
N GLN A 91 -10.13 -36.01 -1.02
CA GLN A 91 -9.62 -35.73 0.34
C GLN A 91 -8.08 -35.81 0.37
N TYR A 92 -7.51 -36.82 -0.25
CA TYR A 92 -6.05 -36.98 -0.34
C TYR A 92 -5.42 -35.79 -1.11
N GLN A 93 -5.99 -35.40 -2.25
CA GLN A 93 -5.53 -34.26 -3.04
C GLN A 93 -5.58 -32.96 -2.24
N ALA A 94 -6.66 -32.71 -1.50
CA ALA A 94 -6.78 -31.53 -0.65
C ALA A 94 -5.71 -31.49 0.46
N LYS A 95 -5.48 -32.63 1.12
CA LYS A 95 -4.41 -32.76 2.14
C LYS A 95 -3.03 -32.48 1.57
N GLU A 96 -2.72 -32.99 0.38
CA GLU A 96 -1.43 -32.75 -0.28
C GLU A 96 -1.27 -31.28 -0.70
N LEU A 97 -2.32 -30.59 -1.13
CA LEU A 97 -2.27 -29.15 -1.43
C LEU A 97 -1.94 -28.32 -0.18
N ILE A 98 -2.58 -28.62 0.95
CA ILE A 98 -2.30 -27.94 2.22
C ILE A 98 -0.87 -28.25 2.68
N LYS A 99 -0.43 -29.51 2.56
CA LYS A 99 0.92 -29.92 2.93
C LYS A 99 1.99 -29.22 2.08
N ARG A 100 1.79 -29.09 0.79
CA ARG A 100 2.69 -28.34 -0.11
C ARG A 100 2.76 -26.86 0.28
N HIS A 101 1.63 -26.25 0.55
CA HIS A 101 1.63 -24.88 1.05
C HIS A 101 2.46 -24.75 2.32
N ASN A 102 2.25 -25.66 3.27
CA ASN A 102 2.98 -25.67 4.54
C ASN A 102 4.49 -25.99 4.40
N GLN A 103 4.92 -26.59 3.29
CA GLN A 103 6.33 -26.83 3.00
C GLN A 103 7.08 -25.56 2.61
N TYR A 104 6.40 -24.64 1.91
CA TYR A 104 6.97 -23.34 1.47
C TYR A 104 6.63 -22.20 2.44
N HIS A 105 5.53 -22.33 3.16
CA HIS A 105 5.06 -21.37 4.16
C HIS A 105 4.74 -22.16 5.44
N PRO A 106 5.49 -22.01 6.53
CA PRO A 106 5.27 -22.80 7.75
C PRO A 106 3.89 -22.53 8.35
N GLY A 107 2.90 -23.32 7.93
CA GLY A 107 1.52 -23.23 8.37
C GLY A 107 0.66 -22.24 7.60
N TRP A 108 -0.55 -22.06 8.09
CA TRP A 108 -1.49 -21.08 7.61
C TRP A 108 -0.96 -19.67 7.87
N THR A 109 -0.96 -18.82 6.84
CA THR A 109 -0.55 -17.44 7.00
C THR A 109 -1.61 -16.69 7.79
N ARG A 110 -1.21 -16.08 8.90
CA ARG A 110 -2.11 -15.23 9.67
C ARG A 110 -2.43 -13.99 8.85
N PHE A 111 -3.72 -13.76 8.65
CA PHE A 111 -4.22 -12.55 8.06
C PHE A 111 -4.10 -11.42 9.09
N ASP A 112 -3.12 -10.57 8.92
CA ASP A 112 -2.95 -9.42 9.78
C ASP A 112 -3.83 -8.27 9.26
N ARG A 113 -4.99 -8.08 9.91
CA ARG A 113 -5.91 -6.99 9.57
C ARG A 113 -5.20 -5.64 9.59
N ALA A 114 -4.29 -5.42 10.50
CA ALA A 114 -3.53 -4.19 10.61
C ALA A 114 -2.50 -4.06 9.46
N LYS A 115 -1.75 -5.11 9.13
CA LYS A 115 -0.80 -5.09 8.01
C LYS A 115 -1.44 -4.90 6.64
N ILE A 116 -2.67 -5.38 6.48
CA ILE A 116 -3.40 -5.23 5.21
C ILE A 116 -3.93 -3.82 5.03
N TYR A 117 -4.19 -3.10 6.13
CA TYR A 117 -4.53 -1.68 6.07
C TYR A 117 -3.31 -0.77 5.87
N GLU A 118 -2.12 -1.27 6.14
CA GLU A 118 -0.89 -0.48 5.97
C GLU A 118 -0.12 -0.95 4.73
N LYS A 119 -0.59 -0.56 3.55
CA LYS A 119 0.26 -0.59 2.36
C LYS A 119 1.39 0.41 2.57
N ARG A 120 2.56 -0.10 2.89
CA ARG A 120 3.69 0.76 3.24
C ARG A 120 4.53 1.09 2.01
N ILE A 121 4.98 2.33 1.97
CA ILE A 121 5.98 2.81 1.01
C ILE A 121 7.26 3.01 1.77
N THR A 122 8.33 2.43 1.25
CA THR A 122 9.67 2.60 1.78
C THR A 122 10.52 3.33 0.74
N LEU A 123 11.13 4.42 1.13
CA LEU A 123 11.94 5.25 0.23
C LEU A 123 13.16 5.81 0.96
N SER A 124 14.31 5.85 0.28
CA SER A 124 15.55 6.34 0.87
C SER A 124 15.45 7.81 1.28
N LYS A 125 15.88 8.12 2.52
CA LYS A 125 16.06 9.50 2.99
C LYS A 125 16.99 10.29 2.08
N ARG A 126 18.04 9.65 1.54
CA ARG A 126 18.98 10.26 0.60
C ARG A 126 18.31 10.66 -0.70
N PHE A 127 17.47 9.78 -1.27
CA PHE A 127 16.70 10.11 -2.47
C PHE A 127 15.81 11.33 -2.22
N ILE A 128 15.06 11.33 -1.12
CA ILE A 128 14.13 12.42 -0.81
C ILE A 128 14.87 13.75 -0.63
N LYS A 129 15.95 13.77 0.12
CA LYS A 129 16.71 15.00 0.39
C LYS A 129 17.41 15.56 -0.85
N ASN A 130 17.87 14.70 -1.74
CA ASN A 130 18.69 15.09 -2.89
C ASN A 130 17.91 15.22 -4.20
N SER A 131 16.67 14.71 -4.28
CA SER A 131 15.86 14.78 -5.50
C SER A 131 14.98 16.04 -5.54
N ARG A 132 14.68 16.48 -6.77
CA ARG A 132 13.75 17.56 -7.04
C ARG A 132 12.68 17.08 -8.00
N TYR A 133 11.46 16.93 -7.53
CA TYR A 133 10.34 16.57 -8.38
C TYR A 133 9.03 17.15 -7.89
N SER A 134 8.15 17.37 -8.82
CA SER A 134 6.77 17.72 -8.59
C SER A 134 5.93 16.98 -9.60
N PHE A 135 4.99 16.18 -9.10
CA PHE A 135 4.04 15.45 -9.89
C PHE A 135 2.67 16.12 -9.81
N SER A 136 1.85 15.95 -10.83
CA SER A 136 0.41 16.19 -10.68
C SER A 136 -0.14 15.16 -9.68
N THR A 137 -1.31 15.42 -9.11
CA THR A 137 -1.92 14.52 -8.11
C THR A 137 -2.09 13.09 -8.64
N VAL A 138 -2.44 12.93 -9.93
CA VAL A 138 -2.60 11.60 -10.55
C VAL A 138 -1.26 10.91 -10.77
N GLU A 139 -0.25 11.63 -11.25
CA GLU A 139 1.12 11.12 -11.38
C GLU A 139 1.72 10.72 -10.02
N GLN A 140 1.45 11.52 -8.98
CA GLN A 140 1.86 11.22 -7.62
C GLN A 140 1.29 9.89 -7.15
N ARG A 141 -0.02 9.67 -7.34
CA ARG A 141 -0.67 8.39 -6.99
C ARG A 141 -0.10 7.24 -7.81
N ALA A 142 0.14 7.43 -9.11
CA ALA A 142 0.78 6.42 -9.94
C ALA A 142 2.19 6.06 -9.42
N PHE A 143 2.99 7.07 -9.08
CA PHE A 143 4.31 6.88 -8.49
C PHE A 143 4.26 6.13 -7.15
N MET A 144 3.36 6.53 -6.25
CA MET A 144 3.16 5.87 -4.96
C MET A 144 2.70 4.41 -5.12
N TYR A 145 1.83 4.14 -6.09
CA TYR A 145 1.42 2.78 -6.41
C TYR A 145 2.59 1.91 -6.87
N VAL A 146 3.44 2.42 -7.75
CA VAL A 146 4.65 1.72 -8.20
C VAL A 146 5.59 1.43 -7.02
N LEU A 147 5.82 2.41 -6.13
CA LEU A 147 6.63 2.21 -4.93
C LEU A 147 6.04 1.16 -3.99
N MET A 148 4.73 1.19 -3.78
CA MET A 148 4.02 0.20 -2.98
C MET A 148 4.21 -1.22 -3.55
N LYS A 149 4.04 -1.39 -4.86
CA LYS A 149 4.28 -2.68 -5.52
C LYS A 149 5.74 -3.10 -5.45
N THR A 150 6.67 -2.19 -5.58
CA THR A 150 8.10 -2.48 -5.41
C THR A 150 8.39 -3.05 -4.02
N ASN A 151 7.75 -2.54 -2.97
CA ASN A 151 7.92 -3.05 -1.62
C ASN A 151 7.28 -4.42 -1.42
N GLU A 152 6.10 -4.67 -2.01
CA GLU A 152 5.46 -5.99 -1.97
C GLU A 152 6.39 -7.08 -2.52
N PHE A 153 7.06 -6.82 -3.65
CA PHE A 153 8.03 -7.75 -4.25
C PHE A 153 9.26 -8.00 -3.38
N ARG A 154 9.74 -6.99 -2.67
CA ARG A 154 10.88 -7.15 -1.75
C ARG A 154 10.57 -8.06 -0.57
N TYR A 155 9.39 -7.92 0.02
CA TYR A 155 8.96 -8.79 1.12
C TYR A 155 8.82 -10.25 0.69
N ASN A 156 8.57 -10.52 -0.58
CA ASN A 156 8.44 -11.86 -1.14
C ASN A 156 9.80 -12.52 -1.49
N GLY A 157 10.91 -11.91 -1.12
CA GLY A 157 12.25 -12.51 -1.28
C GLY A 157 12.92 -12.27 -2.63
N ASP A 158 12.29 -11.57 -3.56
CA ASP A 158 12.83 -11.22 -4.87
C ASP A 158 13.79 -10.01 -4.81
N ALA A 159 14.75 -10.07 -3.88
CA ALA A 159 15.79 -9.06 -3.76
C ALA A 159 16.66 -9.07 -5.00
N GLY A 160 16.35 -8.21 -5.95
CA GLY A 160 17.08 -8.10 -7.23
C GLY A 160 16.17 -7.97 -8.45
N MET A 161 14.88 -8.23 -8.34
CA MET A 161 13.94 -8.00 -9.43
C MET A 161 13.78 -6.51 -9.70
N LEU A 162 14.19 -6.11 -10.89
CA LEU A 162 13.97 -4.76 -11.41
C LEU A 162 12.61 -4.64 -12.12
N THR A 163 11.91 -5.75 -12.33
CA THR A 163 10.62 -5.81 -13.02
C THR A 163 9.52 -6.17 -12.04
N ILE A 164 8.46 -5.38 -12.01
CA ILE A 164 7.25 -5.63 -11.24
C ILE A 164 6.06 -5.86 -12.15
N HIS A 165 5.15 -6.73 -11.74
CA HIS A 165 3.92 -7.01 -12.46
C HIS A 165 2.70 -6.77 -11.57
N PHE A 166 1.63 -6.20 -12.14
CA PHE A 166 0.39 -6.00 -11.42
C PHE A 166 -0.81 -5.90 -12.38
N SER A 167 -2.01 -6.13 -11.86
CA SER A 167 -3.23 -5.96 -12.62
C SER A 167 -3.51 -4.47 -12.89
N LEU A 168 -3.85 -4.12 -14.12
CA LEU A 168 -4.31 -2.78 -14.47
C LEU A 168 -5.57 -2.39 -13.69
N ASP A 169 -6.44 -3.33 -13.39
CA ASP A 169 -7.67 -3.06 -12.63
C ASP A 169 -7.35 -2.73 -11.16
N ASP A 170 -6.39 -3.43 -10.54
CA ASP A 170 -5.91 -3.10 -9.20
C ASP A 170 -5.26 -1.70 -9.17
N TYR A 171 -4.45 -1.38 -10.18
CA TYR A 171 -3.87 -0.04 -10.33
C TYR A 171 -4.95 1.05 -10.42
N LEU A 172 -5.92 0.87 -11.32
CA LEU A 172 -6.99 1.84 -11.51
C LEU A 172 -7.83 2.02 -10.25
N ALA A 173 -8.12 0.94 -9.53
CA ALA A 173 -8.86 1.00 -8.27
C ALA A 173 -8.15 1.82 -7.17
N HIS A 174 -6.81 1.91 -7.22
CA HIS A 174 -6.04 2.66 -6.23
C HIS A 174 -5.78 4.12 -6.61
N VAL A 175 -5.61 4.38 -7.91
CA VAL A 175 -5.17 5.71 -8.39
C VAL A 175 -6.35 6.63 -8.69
N ILE A 176 -7.51 6.05 -9.02
CA ILE A 176 -8.70 6.81 -9.40
C ILE A 176 -9.53 7.13 -8.16
N THR A 177 -9.89 8.42 -8.03
CA THR A 177 -10.76 8.91 -6.94
C THR A 177 -12.19 9.17 -7.39
N SER A 178 -12.43 9.27 -8.69
CA SER A 178 -13.76 9.50 -9.26
C SER A 178 -14.05 8.51 -10.38
N ARG A 179 -15.25 7.94 -10.44
CA ARG A 179 -15.64 7.01 -11.49
C ARG A 179 -15.89 7.76 -12.81
N GLY A 180 -15.28 7.27 -13.90
CA GLY A 180 -15.51 7.79 -15.26
C GLY A 180 -14.42 7.36 -16.25
N GLY A 181 -14.75 7.25 -17.53
CA GLY A 181 -13.79 6.86 -18.56
C GLY A 181 -12.61 7.82 -18.72
N GLN A 182 -12.84 9.12 -18.49
CA GLN A 182 -11.79 10.14 -18.50
C GLN A 182 -10.77 9.91 -17.36
N SER A 183 -11.23 9.52 -16.17
CA SER A 183 -10.36 9.23 -15.02
C SER A 183 -9.47 8.03 -15.27
N ASN A 184 -9.99 6.97 -15.89
CA ASN A 184 -9.22 5.80 -16.28
C ASN A 184 -8.12 6.17 -17.28
N ARG A 185 -8.44 6.95 -18.29
CA ARG A 185 -7.47 7.42 -19.29
C ARG A 185 -6.38 8.29 -18.64
N SER A 186 -6.75 9.19 -17.76
CA SER A 186 -5.78 10.03 -17.02
C SER A 186 -4.85 9.19 -16.15
N ALA A 187 -5.36 8.16 -15.47
CA ALA A 187 -4.53 7.26 -14.65
C ALA A 187 -3.56 6.44 -15.50
N ILE A 188 -4.02 5.88 -16.63
CA ILE A 188 -3.16 5.15 -17.57
C ILE A 188 -2.09 6.08 -18.15
N ASN A 189 -2.46 7.28 -18.56
CA ASN A 189 -1.48 8.25 -19.06
C ASN A 189 -0.46 8.63 -17.98
N ALA A 190 -0.87 8.83 -16.74
CA ALA A 190 0.05 9.11 -15.64
C ALA A 190 1.07 7.97 -15.43
N LEU A 191 0.66 6.72 -15.56
CA LEU A 191 1.55 5.57 -15.49
C LEU A 191 2.57 5.58 -16.64
N LEU A 192 2.12 5.86 -17.86
CA LEU A 192 2.98 5.94 -19.04
C LEU A 192 3.95 7.13 -18.95
N GLU A 193 3.49 8.26 -18.42
CA GLU A 193 4.30 9.47 -18.21
C GLU A 193 5.44 9.25 -17.20
N LEU A 194 5.30 8.33 -16.23
CA LEU A 194 6.40 8.00 -15.32
C LEU A 194 7.66 7.53 -16.06
N ALA A 195 7.53 6.87 -17.20
CA ALA A 195 8.66 6.46 -18.02
C ALA A 195 9.41 7.64 -18.68
N CYS A 196 8.69 8.74 -18.90
CA CYS A 196 9.25 9.96 -19.47
C CYS A 196 9.83 10.88 -18.40
N LYS A 197 9.46 10.69 -17.13
CA LYS A 197 9.95 11.53 -16.03
C LYS A 197 11.43 11.33 -15.79
N ARG A 198 12.13 12.43 -15.65
CA ARG A 198 13.53 12.48 -15.22
C ARG A 198 13.60 13.32 -13.97
N ILE A 199 14.06 12.71 -12.89
CA ILE A 199 14.21 13.36 -11.58
C ILE A 199 15.62 13.86 -11.46
N PRO A 200 15.85 15.18 -11.28
CA PRO A 200 17.14 15.71 -10.92
C PRO A 200 17.53 15.23 -9.51
N ILE A 201 18.63 14.54 -9.39
CA ILE A 201 19.19 14.07 -8.12
C ILE A 201 20.57 14.66 -7.95
N MET A 202 20.81 15.29 -6.80
CA MET A 202 22.11 15.89 -6.48
C MET A 202 23.14 14.80 -6.29
N THR A 203 24.28 14.93 -6.98
CA THR A 203 25.42 14.02 -6.88
C THR A 203 26.00 14.01 -5.46
N SER A 204 26.79 12.99 -5.14
CA SER A 204 27.45 12.88 -3.83
C SER A 204 28.41 14.02 -3.55
N ALA A 205 28.94 14.67 -4.60
CA ALA A 205 29.81 15.84 -4.46
C ALA A 205 29.04 17.12 -4.14
N GLY A 206 27.69 17.12 -4.18
CA GLY A 206 26.84 18.26 -3.85
C GLY A 206 26.88 19.44 -4.82
N LYS A 207 27.50 19.26 -6.01
CA LYS A 207 27.74 20.34 -6.96
C LYS A 207 26.86 20.29 -8.21
N GLU A 208 26.40 19.11 -8.59
CA GLU A 208 25.70 18.89 -9.85
C GLU A 208 24.47 18.03 -9.66
N TYR A 209 23.50 18.17 -10.58
CA TYR A 209 22.33 17.32 -10.67
C TYR A 209 22.44 16.39 -11.85
N GLU A 210 22.21 15.11 -11.61
CA GLU A 210 22.03 14.11 -12.65
C GLU A 210 20.56 13.81 -12.84
N LEU A 211 20.13 13.57 -14.08
CA LEU A 211 18.76 13.26 -14.43
C LEU A 211 18.55 11.74 -14.46
N HIS A 212 17.76 11.24 -13.52
CA HIS A 212 17.48 9.81 -13.39
C HIS A 212 16.03 9.48 -13.77
N GLY A 213 15.86 8.43 -14.58
CA GLY A 213 14.55 7.83 -14.83
C GLY A 213 14.02 7.09 -13.61
N ILE A 214 12.72 6.97 -13.48
CA ILE A 214 12.05 6.20 -12.43
C ILE A 214 11.86 4.76 -12.90
N VAL A 215 11.18 4.62 -14.04
CA VAL A 215 10.83 3.35 -14.66
C VAL A 215 11.12 3.40 -16.16
N ASP A 216 11.27 2.25 -16.76
CA ASP A 216 11.21 2.10 -18.21
C ASP A 216 9.74 2.09 -18.68
N LYS A 217 9.55 2.14 -20.01
CA LYS A 217 8.20 2.19 -20.58
C LYS A 217 7.34 1.01 -20.10
N PRO A 218 6.21 1.28 -19.43
CA PRO A 218 5.28 0.23 -19.00
C PRO A 218 4.73 -0.55 -20.20
N VAL A 219 4.61 -1.85 -20.07
CA VAL A 219 3.99 -2.73 -21.06
C VAL A 219 2.65 -3.23 -20.48
N ILE A 220 1.57 -2.99 -21.20
CA ILE A 220 0.23 -3.46 -20.81
C ILE A 220 -0.14 -4.61 -21.72
N GLY A 221 -0.22 -5.82 -21.16
CA GLY A 221 -0.62 -7.03 -21.88
C GLY A 221 -2.11 -7.05 -22.23
N ALA A 222 -2.47 -7.91 -23.18
CA ALA A 222 -3.87 -8.14 -23.55
C ALA A 222 -4.71 -8.72 -22.39
N ASP A 223 -4.05 -9.42 -21.45
CA ASP A 223 -4.60 -9.94 -20.20
C ASP A 223 -4.78 -8.87 -19.10
N ARG A 224 -4.52 -7.59 -19.45
CA ARG A 224 -4.54 -6.45 -18.54
C ARG A 224 -3.50 -6.55 -17.39
N ILE A 225 -2.44 -7.34 -17.57
CA ILE A 225 -1.28 -7.30 -16.69
C ILE A 225 -0.32 -6.22 -17.17
N VAL A 226 0.13 -5.40 -16.24
CA VAL A 226 1.12 -4.34 -16.46
C VAL A 226 2.47 -4.86 -16.00
N GLY A 227 3.47 -4.84 -16.89
CA GLY A 227 4.88 -5.05 -16.56
C GLY A 227 5.61 -3.72 -16.54
N ILE A 228 6.35 -3.44 -15.47
CA ILE A 228 7.19 -2.24 -15.34
C ILE A 228 8.57 -2.67 -14.91
N GLN A 229 9.57 -2.21 -15.65
CA GLN A 229 10.97 -2.34 -15.26
C GLN A 229 11.41 -1.07 -14.54
N LEU A 230 11.91 -1.21 -13.32
CA LEU A 230 12.48 -0.10 -12.58
C LEU A 230 13.85 0.28 -13.13
N ASN A 231 14.14 1.56 -13.18
CA ASN A 231 15.49 2.01 -13.48
C ASN A 231 16.46 1.50 -12.39
N PRO A 232 17.60 0.88 -12.71
CA PRO A 232 18.51 0.27 -11.74
C PRO A 232 19.00 1.25 -10.67
N LEU A 233 19.29 2.50 -11.04
CA LEU A 233 19.70 3.53 -10.08
C LEU A 233 18.55 3.92 -9.15
N PHE A 234 17.33 4.05 -9.69
CA PHE A 234 16.16 4.30 -8.86
C PHE A 234 15.87 3.13 -7.92
N ALA A 235 15.95 1.89 -8.40
CA ALA A 235 15.81 0.70 -7.58
C ALA A 235 16.85 0.65 -6.44
N SER A 236 18.08 1.14 -6.66
CA SER A 236 19.10 1.22 -5.62
C SER A 236 18.68 2.15 -4.47
N TYR A 237 18.05 3.29 -4.77
CA TYR A 237 17.51 4.20 -3.73
C TYR A 237 16.40 3.56 -2.91
N CYS A 238 15.60 2.72 -3.53
CA CYS A 238 14.63 1.95 -2.78
C CYS A 238 15.27 0.90 -1.84
N ASN A 239 16.53 0.49 -2.00
CA ASN A 239 17.24 -0.54 -1.23
C ASN A 239 18.22 -0.01 -0.16
N MET A 240 18.39 1.29 -0.02
CA MET A 240 19.32 1.89 0.94
C MET A 240 18.88 1.67 2.39
N THR A 241 19.83 1.58 3.31
CA THR A 241 19.60 1.31 4.74
C THR A 241 18.88 2.44 5.47
N SER A 242 19.11 3.71 5.10
CA SER A 242 18.43 4.85 5.72
C SER A 242 17.17 5.20 4.95
N GLN A 243 16.02 4.75 5.43
CA GLN A 243 14.74 4.86 4.77
C GLN A 243 13.71 5.58 5.63
N ILE A 244 12.71 6.18 4.97
CA ILE A 244 11.42 6.47 5.57
C ILE A 244 10.46 5.34 5.23
N ASP A 245 9.51 5.09 6.10
CA ASP A 245 8.49 4.09 5.94
C ASP A 245 7.14 4.70 6.36
N TYR A 246 6.18 4.74 5.44
CA TYR A 246 4.90 5.39 5.67
C TYR A 246 3.75 4.68 4.95
N ASN A 247 2.52 4.99 5.39
CA ASN A 247 1.32 4.38 4.85
C ASN A 247 0.97 4.96 3.46
N ALA A 248 0.92 4.11 2.44
CA ALA A 248 0.55 4.50 1.08
C ALA A 248 -0.86 5.12 1.02
N ASN A 249 -1.80 4.62 1.81
CA ASN A 249 -3.16 5.15 1.83
C ASN A 249 -3.19 6.62 2.25
N THR A 250 -2.37 7.02 3.23
CA THR A 250 -2.27 8.43 3.65
C THR A 250 -1.94 9.33 2.45
N VAL A 251 -0.90 8.95 1.70
CA VAL A 251 -0.44 9.77 0.57
C VAL A 251 -1.39 9.71 -0.63
N MET A 252 -2.05 8.58 -0.83
CA MET A 252 -3.05 8.41 -1.89
C MET A 252 -4.29 9.31 -1.69
N HIS A 253 -4.59 9.71 -0.45
CA HIS A 253 -5.71 10.62 -0.14
C HIS A 253 -5.37 12.09 -0.31
N PHE A 254 -4.11 12.46 -0.42
CA PHE A 254 -3.75 13.85 -0.69
C PHE A 254 -4.28 14.32 -2.05
N THR A 255 -4.88 15.47 -2.05
CA THR A 255 -5.44 16.15 -3.23
C THR A 255 -4.63 17.35 -3.65
N HIS A 256 -3.95 18.00 -2.69
CA HIS A 256 -3.08 19.11 -2.99
C HIS A 256 -1.73 18.64 -3.56
N LYS A 257 -1.31 19.28 -4.64
CA LYS A 257 -0.14 18.90 -5.45
C LYS A 257 1.15 18.68 -4.65
N TYR A 258 1.35 19.44 -3.58
CA TYR A 258 2.62 19.46 -2.85
C TYR A 258 2.57 18.67 -1.52
N SER A 259 1.40 18.22 -1.07
CA SER A 259 1.24 17.60 0.25
C SER A 259 2.06 16.33 0.39
N ALA A 260 2.02 15.44 -0.59
CA ALA A 260 2.77 14.20 -0.53
C ALA A 260 4.28 14.45 -0.49
N ARG A 261 4.76 15.38 -1.31
CA ARG A 261 6.19 15.72 -1.34
C ARG A 261 6.65 16.39 -0.04
N LEU A 262 5.87 17.31 0.50
CA LEU A 262 6.17 17.96 1.77
C LEU A 262 6.19 16.94 2.93
N TYR A 263 5.20 16.04 2.96
CA TYR A 263 5.12 14.96 3.92
C TYR A 263 6.37 14.08 3.89
N GLU A 264 6.81 13.63 2.72
CA GLU A 264 8.05 12.85 2.55
C GLU A 264 9.28 13.61 3.04
N ILE A 265 9.40 14.90 2.71
CA ILE A 265 10.51 15.74 3.16
C ILE A 265 10.53 15.80 4.69
N MET A 266 9.41 16.06 5.34
CA MET A 266 9.35 16.11 6.80
C MET A 266 9.74 14.78 7.43
N LEU A 267 9.27 13.65 6.91
CA LEU A 267 9.66 12.32 7.37
C LEU A 267 11.15 12.01 7.14
N ALA A 268 11.73 12.49 6.04
CA ALA A 268 13.15 12.26 5.74
C ALA A 268 14.09 12.95 6.74
N TYR A 269 13.64 14.02 7.37
CA TYR A 269 14.39 14.71 8.42
C TYR A 269 14.06 14.23 9.84
N LYS A 270 13.11 13.30 10.00
CA LYS A 270 12.80 12.70 11.29
C LYS A 270 13.97 11.84 11.77
N PRO A 271 14.55 12.14 12.97
CA PRO A 271 15.49 11.24 13.60
C PRO A 271 14.81 9.93 14.01
N GLU A 272 15.59 8.87 14.10
CA GLU A 272 15.07 7.57 14.52
C GLU A 272 14.60 7.61 15.97
N GLY A 273 13.40 7.07 16.22
CA GLY A 273 12.80 7.02 17.57
C GLY A 273 12.14 8.31 18.06
N GLU A 274 12.38 9.43 17.42
CA GLU A 274 11.84 10.73 17.86
C GLU A 274 10.35 10.87 17.52
N GLN A 275 9.58 11.39 18.47
CA GLN A 275 8.16 11.71 18.28
C GLN A 275 7.95 13.18 17.92
N LYS A 276 8.91 14.04 18.22
CA LYS A 276 8.92 15.45 17.88
C LYS A 276 10.28 15.83 17.31
N TRP A 277 10.28 16.49 16.15
CA TRP A 277 11.50 16.94 15.47
C TRP A 277 11.29 18.28 14.78
N THR A 278 12.38 18.90 14.42
CA THR A 278 12.39 20.17 13.70
C THR A 278 13.09 20.02 12.35
N TYR A 279 12.56 20.70 11.34
CA TYR A 279 13.24 20.93 10.08
C TYR A 279 13.38 22.44 9.87
N THR A 280 14.60 22.89 9.62
CA THR A 280 14.88 24.30 9.34
C THR A 280 15.36 24.45 7.91
N ALA A 281 14.60 25.17 7.09
CA ALA A 281 15.00 25.56 5.74
C ALA A 281 15.83 26.85 5.85
N TYR A 282 17.15 26.75 5.78
CA TYR A 282 18.06 27.87 5.91
C TYR A 282 17.98 28.86 4.73
N ASP A 283 17.64 28.36 3.55
CA ASP A 283 17.34 29.17 2.38
C ASP A 283 15.86 29.01 2.03
N GLY A 284 15.11 30.13 1.95
CA GLY A 284 13.70 30.08 1.53
C GLY A 284 13.47 29.46 0.15
N ASN A 285 14.52 29.39 -0.66
CA ASN A 285 14.49 28.68 -1.93
C ASN A 285 14.78 27.17 -1.78
N GLU A 286 15.38 26.70 -0.69
CA GLU A 286 15.74 25.28 -0.52
C GLU A 286 14.51 24.40 -0.55
N LEU A 287 13.53 24.67 0.32
CA LEU A 287 12.29 23.91 0.37
C LEU A 287 11.51 24.04 -0.95
N ALA A 288 11.45 25.24 -1.51
CA ALA A 288 10.82 25.48 -2.83
C ALA A 288 11.50 24.67 -3.94
N LYS A 289 12.83 24.58 -3.92
CA LYS A 289 13.59 23.74 -4.85
C LYS A 289 13.32 22.25 -4.64
N MET A 290 13.31 21.76 -3.39
CA MET A 290 13.00 20.36 -3.08
C MET A 290 11.59 19.96 -3.51
N MET A 291 10.64 20.90 -3.41
CA MET A 291 9.26 20.73 -3.86
C MET A 291 9.07 21.02 -5.35
N ALA A 292 10.13 21.43 -6.06
CA ALA A 292 10.09 21.87 -7.46
C ALA A 292 8.96 22.88 -7.73
N THR A 293 8.76 23.84 -6.83
CA THR A 293 7.77 24.92 -6.96
C THR A 293 8.43 26.24 -7.38
N THR A 294 7.67 27.13 -8.00
CA THR A 294 8.12 28.47 -8.36
C THR A 294 7.88 29.46 -7.22
N ASN A 295 8.80 30.41 -7.01
CA ASN A 295 8.83 31.32 -5.86
C ASN A 295 7.55 32.16 -5.63
N ARG A 296 6.75 32.45 -6.67
CA ARG A 296 5.62 33.38 -6.56
C ARG A 296 4.43 32.92 -5.70
N ASN A 297 4.24 31.61 -5.53
CA ASN A 297 3.11 31.03 -4.78
C ASN A 297 3.53 30.02 -3.71
N SER A 298 4.83 29.98 -3.38
CA SER A 298 5.37 28.94 -2.50
C SER A 298 4.74 28.96 -1.10
N ASN A 299 4.58 30.12 -0.48
CA ASN A 299 4.07 30.21 0.90
C ASN A 299 2.61 29.75 1.01
N LYS A 300 1.73 30.17 0.10
CA LYS A 300 0.34 29.71 0.08
C LYS A 300 0.28 28.20 -0.15
N SER A 301 0.99 27.71 -1.16
CA SER A 301 1.00 26.27 -1.46
C SER A 301 1.59 25.41 -0.35
N ILE A 302 2.56 25.94 0.40
CA ILE A 302 3.12 25.25 1.58
C ILE A 302 2.09 25.22 2.71
N ASN A 303 1.39 26.34 2.98
CA ASN A 303 0.37 26.37 4.02
C ASN A 303 -0.82 25.45 3.69
N ASP A 304 -1.30 25.46 2.45
CA ASP A 304 -2.38 24.58 2.00
C ASP A 304 -1.95 23.10 2.13
N ALA A 305 -0.70 22.78 1.81
CA ALA A 305 -0.15 21.43 1.98
C ALA A 305 -0.01 21.04 3.45
N ILE A 306 0.43 21.95 4.33
CA ILE A 306 0.51 21.71 5.77
C ILE A 306 -0.87 21.43 6.34
N GLU A 307 -1.88 22.22 5.98
CA GLU A 307 -3.24 22.01 6.43
C GLU A 307 -3.77 20.64 6.03
N GLU A 308 -3.58 20.24 4.77
CA GLU A 308 -4.00 18.92 4.32
C GLU A 308 -3.25 17.79 5.04
N ILE A 309 -1.93 17.90 5.22
CA ILE A 309 -1.12 16.90 5.96
C ILE A 309 -1.62 16.78 7.40
N ASN A 310 -1.87 17.92 8.06
CA ASN A 310 -2.36 17.95 9.42
C ASN A 310 -3.75 17.32 9.56
N ASN A 311 -4.58 17.36 8.54
CA ASN A 311 -5.91 16.76 8.57
C ASN A 311 -5.90 15.25 8.27
N ILE A 312 -5.02 14.79 7.38
CA ILE A 312 -5.10 13.43 6.80
C ILE A 312 -4.02 12.48 7.34
N SER A 313 -2.81 13.01 7.69
CA SER A 313 -1.66 12.15 8.00
C SER A 313 -1.48 11.88 9.48
N ASP A 314 -0.51 11.02 9.78
CA ASP A 314 -0.04 10.63 11.11
C ASP A 314 0.96 11.61 11.75
N ILE A 315 1.26 12.72 11.07
CA ILE A 315 2.09 13.80 11.62
C ILE A 315 1.32 15.11 11.68
N ASN A 316 1.74 15.97 12.59
CA ASN A 316 1.32 17.37 12.66
C ASN A 316 2.52 18.27 12.37
N ILE A 317 2.34 19.28 11.53
CA ILE A 317 3.37 20.23 11.14
C ILE A 317 2.93 21.63 11.59
N GLU A 318 3.77 22.30 12.34
CA GLU A 318 3.59 23.68 12.77
C GLU A 318 4.72 24.54 12.19
N LEU A 319 4.37 25.59 11.47
CA LEU A 319 5.32 26.57 10.95
C LEU A 319 5.51 27.67 11.99
N GLN A 320 6.67 27.67 12.69
CA GLN A 320 6.97 28.61 13.78
C GLN A 320 7.46 29.97 13.29
N GLN A 321 8.12 30.02 12.12
CA GLN A 321 8.62 31.26 11.55
C GLN A 321 8.35 31.32 10.05
N ASN A 322 7.65 32.35 9.61
CA ASN A 322 7.44 32.66 8.19
C ASN A 322 8.60 33.47 7.57
N ILE A 323 9.63 33.80 8.35
CA ILE A 323 10.80 34.54 7.94
C ILE A 323 11.97 33.58 7.83
N ILE A 324 12.82 33.73 6.85
CA ILE A 324 14.01 32.93 6.62
C ILE A 324 14.98 33.06 7.81
N PRO A 325 15.41 31.96 8.43
CA PRO A 325 15.13 30.57 8.13
C PRO A 325 13.74 30.12 8.60
N ALA A 326 12.97 29.47 7.70
CA ALA A 326 11.69 28.89 8.08
C ALA A 326 11.87 27.63 8.92
N THR A 327 11.23 27.58 10.08
CA THR A 327 11.33 26.42 10.99
C THR A 327 9.99 25.72 11.08
N PHE A 328 10.01 24.42 10.78
CA PHE A 328 8.87 23.52 10.85
C PHE A 328 9.05 22.62 12.07
N VAL A 329 8.11 22.63 12.99
CA VAL A 329 8.03 21.70 14.10
C VAL A 329 7.08 20.57 13.73
N CYS A 330 7.58 19.37 13.70
CA CYS A 330 6.81 18.18 13.36
C CYS A 330 6.59 17.33 14.61
N THR A 331 5.40 16.77 14.75
CA THR A 331 5.04 15.88 15.85
C THR A 331 4.27 14.68 15.28
N THR A 332 4.66 13.47 15.69
CA THR A 332 3.89 12.28 15.37
C THR A 332 2.58 12.32 16.16
N LYS A 333 1.46 12.17 15.51
CA LYS A 333 0.18 11.98 16.19
C LYS A 333 0.19 10.58 16.81
N ASN A 334 -0.14 10.49 18.09
CA ASN A 334 -0.50 9.20 18.66
C ASN A 334 -1.64 8.64 17.80
N ARG A 335 -1.51 7.40 17.32
CA ARG A 335 -2.56 6.75 16.52
C ARG A 335 -3.89 6.92 17.26
N PHE A 336 -4.67 7.87 16.84
CA PHE A 336 -6.10 7.82 17.11
C PHE A 336 -6.58 6.58 16.36
N VAL A 337 -7.00 5.58 17.09
CA VAL A 337 -8.02 4.67 16.59
C VAL A 337 -9.09 5.60 16.02
N LEU A 338 -9.23 5.62 14.69
CA LEU A 338 -10.36 6.30 14.07
C LEU A 338 -11.59 5.62 14.65
N ASP A 339 -12.15 6.27 15.65
CA ASP A 339 -13.43 5.90 16.24
C ASP A 339 -14.45 6.10 15.12
N ASN A 340 -14.94 5.00 14.56
CA ASN A 340 -15.92 4.97 13.48
C ASN A 340 -17.31 5.48 13.93
N SER A 341 -17.37 6.36 14.93
CA SER A 341 -18.62 6.85 15.50
C SER A 341 -19.19 8.12 14.85
N GLU A 342 -18.50 8.72 13.85
CA GLU A 342 -18.99 9.93 13.18
C GLU A 342 -19.01 9.84 11.65
N VAL A 343 -19.66 8.82 11.10
CA VAL A 343 -20.23 8.92 9.75
C VAL A 343 -21.72 8.63 9.88
N LYS A 344 -22.45 9.71 10.13
CA LYS A 344 -23.91 9.75 9.94
C LYS A 344 -24.22 10.01 8.48
#